data_44899d6e33f6e235c1c9573cc6dcfd20
#
_entry.id   44899d6e33f6e235c1c9573cc6dcfd20
#
_cell.length_a   1.000
_cell.length_b   1.000
_cell.length_c   1.000
_cell.angle_alpha   90.00
_cell.angle_beta   90.00
_cell.angle_gamma   90.00
#
_symmetry.space_group_name_H-M   'P 1'
#
loop_
_entity.id
_entity.type
_entity.pdbx_description
1 polymer ?
#
loop_
_entity_poly.entity_id
_entity_poly.type
_entity_poly.pdbx_seq_one_letter_code
_entity_poly.pdbx_strand_id
1 'polypeptide(L)'
;MVRSDIIRGHLDSIILKLISEKDRYGYEISQEISLRTNDRFQIKEATLYAVFQRLEKKDLIEAYYGDVSYGGKRKYYRITTLGKAYLAELAKEWKEVKEIIDLFMEGLG
;
A
#
# COMPACT_ATOMS: atom_id res chain seq x y z
N MET A 1 3.96 -19.42 -0.83
CA MET A 1 3.27 -18.35 -0.12
C MET A 1 4.28 -17.48 0.64
N VAL A 2 4.14 -16.18 0.54
CA VAL A 2 5.02 -15.25 1.27
C VAL A 2 4.56 -15.17 2.72
N ARG A 3 5.51 -15.21 3.65
CA ARG A 3 5.19 -15.06 5.07
C ARG A 3 4.76 -13.63 5.35
N SER A 4 3.74 -13.46 6.17
CA SER A 4 3.16 -12.14 6.45
C SER A 4 4.13 -11.18 7.12
N ASP A 5 5.09 -11.70 7.90
CA ASP A 5 6.09 -10.85 8.55
C ASP A 5 7.05 -10.20 7.55
N ILE A 6 7.30 -10.85 6.41
CA ILE A 6 8.14 -10.28 5.35
C ILE A 6 7.38 -9.18 4.60
N ILE A 7 6.14 -9.47 4.19
CA ILE A 7 5.35 -8.51 3.41
C ILE A 7 4.93 -7.30 4.26
N ARG A 8 4.81 -7.48 5.58
CA ARG A 8 4.37 -6.41 6.49
C ARG A 8 5.24 -5.16 6.40
N GLY A 9 6.54 -5.33 6.20
CA GLY A 9 7.46 -4.22 6.06
C GLY A 9 7.26 -3.40 4.78
N HIS A 10 6.44 -3.89 3.86
CA HIS A 10 6.20 -3.26 2.56
C HIS A 10 4.77 -2.73 2.41
N LEU A 11 3.95 -2.83 3.47
CA LEU A 11 2.55 -2.41 3.38
C LEU A 11 2.39 -0.93 3.08
N ASP A 12 3.24 -0.09 3.65
CA ASP A 12 3.19 1.35 3.38
C ASP A 12 3.39 1.63 1.89
N SER A 13 4.40 1.00 1.27
CA SER A 13 4.66 1.17 -0.15
C SER A 13 3.51 0.67 -1.01
N ILE A 14 2.97 -0.50 -0.68
CA ILE A 14 1.88 -1.12 -1.44
C ILE A 14 0.65 -0.21 -1.41
N ILE A 15 0.27 0.23 -0.23
CA ILE A 15 -0.94 1.04 -0.06
C ILE A 15 -0.75 2.43 -0.66
N LEU A 16 0.41 3.07 -0.44
CA LEU A 16 0.71 4.36 -1.07
C LEU A 16 0.69 4.27 -2.59
N LYS A 17 1.23 3.20 -3.15
CA LYS A 17 1.23 3.00 -4.60
C LYS A 17 -0.20 2.95 -5.14
N LEU A 18 -1.08 2.20 -4.48
CA LEU A 18 -2.47 2.11 -4.90
C LEU A 18 -3.18 3.46 -4.83
N ILE A 19 -2.92 4.21 -3.77
CA ILE A 19 -3.52 5.55 -3.61
C ILE A 19 -2.91 6.54 -4.63
N SER A 20 -1.65 6.34 -5.02
CA SER A 20 -1.01 7.21 -6.01
C SER A 20 -1.61 7.07 -7.41
N GLU A 21 -2.19 5.93 -7.71
CA GLU A 21 -2.80 5.68 -9.02
C GLU A 21 -4.13 6.41 -9.19
N LYS A 22 -4.88 6.47 -8.13
CA LYS A 22 -6.13 7.25 -8.03
C LYS A 22 -6.58 7.24 -6.58
N ASP A 23 -7.46 8.17 -6.23
CA ASP A 23 -8.07 8.17 -4.91
C ASP A 23 -8.87 6.89 -4.72
N ARG A 24 -8.75 6.27 -3.55
CA ARG A 24 -9.39 4.98 -3.27
C ARG A 24 -9.94 4.96 -1.86
N TYR A 25 -10.97 4.16 -1.65
CA TYR A 25 -11.45 3.86 -0.31
C TYR A 25 -10.98 2.46 0.10
N GLY A 26 -11.10 2.15 1.41
CA GLY A 26 -10.48 0.95 1.98
C GLY A 26 -10.81 -0.34 1.27
N TYR A 27 -12.08 -0.55 0.95
CA TYR A 27 -12.51 -1.78 0.28
C TYR A 27 -11.83 -1.95 -1.09
N GLU A 28 -11.72 -0.87 -1.86
CA GLU A 28 -11.03 -0.91 -3.16
C GLU A 28 -9.58 -1.32 -3.02
N ILE A 29 -8.91 -0.82 -1.97
CA ILE A 29 -7.50 -1.13 -1.73
C ILE A 29 -7.34 -2.62 -1.42
N SER A 30 -8.18 -3.18 -0.53
CA SER A 30 -8.09 -4.59 -0.20
C SER A 30 -8.40 -5.47 -1.42
N GLN A 31 -9.35 -5.07 -2.25
CA GLN A 31 -9.69 -5.79 -3.48
C GLN A 31 -8.51 -5.79 -4.46
N GLU A 32 -7.87 -4.63 -4.65
CA GLU A 32 -6.72 -4.52 -5.56
C GLU A 32 -5.54 -5.37 -5.10
N ILE A 33 -5.30 -5.43 -3.79
CA ILE A 33 -4.24 -6.26 -3.24
C ILE A 33 -4.50 -7.73 -3.57
N SER A 34 -5.71 -8.22 -3.33
CA SER A 34 -6.07 -9.59 -3.62
C SER A 34 -5.97 -9.87 -5.12
N LEU A 35 -6.49 -8.96 -5.93
CA LEU A 35 -6.53 -9.12 -7.38
C LEU A 35 -5.13 -9.17 -7.99
N ARG A 36 -4.27 -8.20 -7.65
CA ARG A 36 -2.92 -8.11 -8.23
C ARG A 36 -2.00 -9.23 -7.79
N THR A 37 -2.27 -9.83 -6.65
CA THR A 37 -1.46 -10.94 -6.13
C THR A 37 -2.07 -12.30 -6.42
N ASN A 38 -3.18 -12.37 -7.16
CA ASN A 38 -3.92 -13.61 -7.40
C ASN A 38 -4.22 -14.31 -6.08
N ASP A 39 -4.70 -13.54 -5.12
CA ASP A 39 -5.05 -13.99 -3.75
C ASP A 39 -3.88 -14.58 -2.95
N ARG A 40 -2.63 -14.35 -3.41
CA ARG A 40 -1.47 -14.79 -2.64
C ARG A 40 -1.25 -13.96 -1.38
N PHE A 41 -1.81 -12.77 -1.34
CA PHE A 41 -1.79 -11.93 -0.15
C PHE A 41 -3.13 -11.22 0.00
N GLN A 42 -3.69 -11.30 1.21
CA GLN A 42 -4.92 -10.60 1.56
C GLN A 42 -4.64 -9.81 2.83
N ILE A 43 -5.01 -8.54 2.83
CA ILE A 43 -4.78 -7.70 3.99
C ILE A 43 -6.01 -7.74 4.91
N LYS A 44 -5.76 -7.86 6.21
CA LYS A 44 -6.83 -7.81 7.21
C LYS A 44 -7.28 -6.37 7.36
N GLU A 45 -8.58 -6.17 7.60
CA GLU A 45 -9.16 -4.85 7.74
C GLU A 45 -8.48 -4.03 8.83
N ALA A 46 -8.23 -4.63 9.99
CA ALA A 46 -7.56 -3.94 11.09
C ALA A 46 -6.16 -3.46 10.69
N THR A 47 -5.42 -4.29 9.94
CA THR A 47 -4.09 -3.93 9.47
C THR A 47 -4.16 -2.78 8.46
N LEU A 48 -5.13 -2.84 7.54
CA LEU A 48 -5.33 -1.80 6.54
C LEU A 48 -5.57 -0.44 7.20
N TYR A 49 -6.48 -0.40 8.17
CA TYR A 49 -6.81 0.85 8.86
C TYR A 49 -5.66 1.36 9.73
N ALA A 50 -4.86 0.45 10.30
CA ALA A 50 -3.66 0.85 11.04
C ALA A 50 -2.64 1.54 10.12
N VAL A 51 -2.51 1.04 8.88
CA VAL A 51 -1.63 1.67 7.89
C VAL A 51 -2.17 3.06 7.50
N PHE A 52 -3.47 3.18 7.26
CA PHE A 52 -4.08 4.49 6.96
C PHE A 52 -3.78 5.51 8.05
N GLN A 53 -3.97 5.12 9.32
CA GLN A 53 -3.72 6.02 10.45
C GLN A 53 -2.27 6.47 10.48
N ARG A 54 -1.35 5.55 10.26
CA ARG A 54 0.09 5.85 10.24
C ARG A 54 0.45 6.80 9.10
N LEU A 55 -0.08 6.54 7.90
CA LEU A 55 0.20 7.37 6.73
C LEU A 55 -0.43 8.77 6.86
N GLU A 56 -1.63 8.86 7.42
CA GLU A 56 -2.28 10.15 7.70
C GLU A 56 -1.48 10.95 8.72
N LYS A 57 -1.02 10.31 9.78
CA LYS A 57 -0.25 10.96 10.83
C LYS A 57 1.05 11.54 10.29
N LYS A 58 1.62 10.94 9.28
CA LYS A 58 2.84 11.42 8.62
C LYS A 58 2.55 12.39 7.48
N ASP A 59 1.30 12.75 7.26
CA ASP A 59 0.86 13.65 6.19
C ASP A 59 1.18 13.13 4.77
N LEU A 60 1.24 11.82 4.62
CA LEU A 60 1.52 11.19 3.33
C LEU A 60 0.25 10.97 2.51
N ILE A 61 -0.87 10.86 3.19
CA ILE A 61 -2.20 10.79 2.59
C ILE A 61 -3.14 11.70 3.37
N GLU A 62 -4.23 12.09 2.72
CA GLU A 62 -5.31 12.81 3.39
C GLU A 62 -6.63 12.17 3.02
N ALA A 63 -7.58 12.23 3.94
CA ALA A 63 -8.88 11.61 3.78
C ALA A 63 -9.95 12.65 3.47
N TYR A 64 -10.95 12.24 2.70
CA TYR A 64 -12.14 13.05 2.46
C TYR A 64 -13.32 12.11 2.24
N TYR A 65 -14.52 12.63 2.41
CA TYR A 65 -15.73 11.84 2.19
C TYR A 65 -16.25 12.12 0.77
N GLY A 66 -16.47 11.02 0.04
CA GLY A 66 -17.01 11.08 -1.30
C GLY A 66 -18.53 11.12 -1.32
N ASP A 67 -19.08 10.88 -2.50
CA ASP A 67 -20.52 10.90 -2.69
C ASP A 67 -21.22 9.83 -1.85
N VAL A 68 -22.48 10.10 -1.53
CA VAL A 68 -23.33 9.19 -0.77
C VAL A 68 -23.56 7.92 -1.60
N SER A 69 -23.32 6.77 -0.98
CA SER A 69 -23.66 5.48 -1.54
C SER A 69 -24.70 4.82 -0.66
N TYR A 70 -25.11 3.59 -1.00
CA TYR A 70 -26.16 2.87 -0.27
C TYR A 70 -25.86 2.70 1.22
N GLY A 71 -24.62 2.69 1.63
CA GLY A 71 -24.24 2.57 3.04
C GLY A 71 -23.83 3.88 3.69
N GLY A 72 -24.03 5.01 3.02
CA GLY A 72 -23.60 6.30 3.50
C GLY A 72 -22.39 6.83 2.73
N LYS A 73 -21.70 7.80 3.31
CA LYS A 73 -20.54 8.41 2.66
C LYS A 73 -19.33 7.49 2.77
N ARG A 74 -18.61 7.34 1.64
CA ARG A 74 -17.35 6.59 1.62
C ARG A 74 -16.19 7.53 1.96
N LYS A 75 -15.28 7.02 2.77
CA LYS A 75 -14.06 7.73 3.12
C LYS A 75 -12.97 7.37 2.10
N TYR A 76 -12.60 8.36 1.30
CA TYR A 76 -11.56 8.22 0.30
C TYR A 76 -10.23 8.74 0.83
N TYR A 77 -9.16 8.21 0.28
CA TYR A 77 -7.79 8.65 0.59
C TYR A 77 -7.13 9.16 -0.68
N ARG A 78 -6.38 10.24 -0.53
CA ARG A 78 -5.65 10.88 -1.62
C ARG A 78 -4.20 11.03 -1.19
N ILE A 79 -3.27 10.78 -2.11
CA ILE A 79 -1.85 10.97 -1.80
C ILE A 79 -1.50 12.45 -1.80
N THR A 80 -0.66 12.87 -0.87
CA THR A 80 -0.17 14.24 -0.82
C THR A 80 1.11 14.37 -1.63
N THR A 81 1.58 15.62 -1.82
CA THR A 81 2.87 15.86 -2.47
C THR A 81 3.99 15.19 -1.68
N LEU A 82 3.94 15.28 -0.35
CA LEU A 82 4.90 14.60 0.53
C LEU A 82 4.83 13.09 0.36
N GLY A 83 3.61 12.55 0.23
CA GLY A 83 3.40 11.12 0.00
C GLY A 83 4.02 10.64 -1.29
N LYS A 84 3.91 11.43 -2.36
CA LYS A 84 4.52 11.10 -3.65
C LYS A 84 6.04 11.03 -3.54
N ALA A 85 6.66 11.99 -2.87
CA ALA A 85 8.09 12.01 -2.65
C ALA A 85 8.55 10.80 -1.83
N TYR A 86 7.80 10.49 -0.78
CA TYR A 86 8.09 9.35 0.09
C TYR A 86 7.98 8.03 -0.68
N LEU A 87 6.96 7.89 -1.50
CA LEU A 87 6.78 6.69 -2.32
C LEU A 87 7.95 6.50 -3.28
N ALA A 88 8.44 7.58 -3.89
CA ALA A 88 9.60 7.53 -4.77
C ALA A 88 10.84 7.02 -4.03
N GLU A 89 11.05 7.46 -2.78
CA GLU A 89 12.15 6.97 -1.96
C GLU A 89 11.99 5.49 -1.62
N LEU A 90 10.78 5.07 -1.29
CA LEU A 90 10.51 3.65 -1.01
C LEU A 90 10.78 2.77 -2.24
N ALA A 91 10.43 3.27 -3.42
CA ALA A 91 10.67 2.54 -4.67
C ALA A 91 12.18 2.39 -4.93
N LYS A 92 12.97 3.42 -4.67
CA LYS A 92 14.42 3.38 -4.80
C LYS A 92 15.04 2.39 -3.81
N GLU A 93 14.59 2.43 -2.56
CA GLU A 93 15.05 1.50 -1.54
C GLU A 93 14.75 0.06 -1.92
N TRP A 94 13.54 -0.20 -2.40
CA TRP A 94 13.16 -1.55 -2.83
C TRP A 94 14.04 -2.05 -3.96
N LYS A 95 14.30 -1.20 -4.96
CA LYS A 95 15.14 -1.56 -6.08
C LYS A 95 16.55 -1.93 -5.60
N GLU A 96 17.10 -1.15 -4.68
CA GLU A 96 18.42 -1.40 -4.11
C GLU A 96 18.45 -2.70 -3.31
N VAL A 97 17.46 -2.91 -2.44
CA VAL A 97 17.35 -4.15 -1.66
C VAL A 97 17.25 -5.35 -2.58
N LYS A 98 16.44 -5.25 -3.63
CA LYS A 98 16.27 -6.32 -4.61
C LYS A 98 17.59 -6.65 -5.30
N GLU A 99 18.34 -5.64 -5.72
CA GLU A 99 19.62 -5.82 -6.37
C GLU A 99 20.62 -6.52 -5.44
N ILE A 100 20.66 -6.11 -4.17
CA ILE A 100 21.54 -6.72 -3.18
C ILE A 100 21.18 -8.19 -2.96
N ILE A 101 19.91 -8.47 -2.76
CA ILE A 101 19.45 -9.85 -2.53
C ILE A 101 19.71 -10.73 -3.74
N ASP A 102 19.49 -10.20 -4.94
CA ASP A 102 19.73 -10.93 -6.18
C ASP A 102 21.18 -11.41 -6.31
N LEU A 103 22.14 -10.62 -5.80
CA LEU A 103 23.55 -11.00 -5.82
C LEU A 103 23.82 -12.31 -5.06
N PHE A 104 23.03 -12.60 -4.04
CA PHE A 104 23.17 -13.80 -3.22
C PHE A 104 22.29 -14.96 -3.69
N MET A 105 21.16 -14.64 -4.30
CA MET A 105 20.18 -15.66 -4.71
C MET A 105 20.37 -16.12 -6.14
N GLU A 106 21.20 -15.46 -6.91
CA GLU A 106 21.45 -15.79 -8.29
C GLU A 106 21.99 -17.21 -8.39
N GLY A 107 21.48 -17.98 -9.34
CA GLY A 107 21.89 -19.37 -9.54
C GLY A 107 21.15 -20.40 -8.71
N LEU A 108 20.23 -19.98 -7.87
CA LEU A 108 19.47 -20.91 -7.05
C LEU A 108 18.13 -21.32 -7.67
N GLY A 109 17.90 -20.89 -8.84
CA GLY A 109 16.67 -21.26 -9.51
C GLY A 109 15.65 -20.18 -9.53
#